data_558cb95808d168aaddbefdaf899cc209
#
_entry.id   558cb95808d168aaddbefdaf899cc209
#
_cell.length_a   1.000
_cell.length_b   1.000
_cell.length_c   1.000
_cell.angle_alpha   90.00
_cell.angle_beta   90.00
_cell.angle_gamma   90.00
#
_symmetry.space_group_name_H-M   'P 1'
#
loop_
_entity.id
_entity.type
_entity.pdbx_description
1 polymer ?
#
loop_
_entity_poly.entity_id
_entity_poly.type
_entity_poly.pdbx_seq_one_letter_code
_entity_poly.pdbx_strand_id
1 'polypeptide(L)'
;MASPPGPDLTGMPRGSSTPSDRTGMMVERKMELEEQIDRLKAEEKQERNAIEGLILQLSDPDERAVIRLRYFDRADWESTCGVLFGDRRDYVDRVDAYQNRTYKIHGRALLNLAAVLDELRRIEAGQDVNDELLDTIRMIATIMNGMQEDFAYDR
;
A
#
# COMPACT_ATOMS: atom_id res chain seq x y z
N MET A 1 37.03 36.30 71.52
CA MET A 1 37.07 36.16 70.03
C MET A 1 35.92 35.28 69.66
N ALA A 2 34.86 35.85 69.08
CA ALA A 2 33.68 35.08 68.60
C ALA A 2 33.89 34.67 67.14
N SER A 3 33.71 33.38 66.88
CA SER A 3 33.76 32.84 65.49
C SER A 3 32.60 33.38 64.67
N PRO A 4 32.82 33.75 63.39
CA PRO A 4 31.75 34.22 62.57
C PRO A 4 30.75 33.05 62.25
N PRO A 5 29.43 33.33 62.12
CA PRO A 5 28.47 32.32 61.80
C PRO A 5 28.73 31.79 60.37
N GLY A 6 28.71 30.45 60.22
CA GLY A 6 28.90 29.80 58.95
C GLY A 6 27.76 30.13 57.99
N PRO A 7 27.96 30.00 56.65
CA PRO A 7 26.94 30.31 55.64
C PRO A 7 25.75 29.39 55.82
N ASP A 8 24.57 30.02 55.85
CA ASP A 8 23.29 29.34 55.96
C ASP A 8 22.94 28.66 54.57
N LEU A 9 23.06 27.33 54.49
CA LEU A 9 22.80 26.50 53.27
C LEU A 9 21.34 26.13 53.11
N THR A 10 20.42 26.78 53.83
CA THR A 10 18.98 26.51 53.77
C THR A 10 18.30 27.04 52.49
N GLY A 11 19.05 27.74 51.62
CA GLY A 11 18.54 28.32 50.36
C GLY A 11 18.76 27.49 49.11
N MET A 12 19.25 26.25 49.20
CA MET A 12 19.30 25.40 48.00
C MET A 12 17.88 25.04 47.57
N PRO A 13 17.51 25.31 46.30
CA PRO A 13 16.24 24.87 45.80
C PRO A 13 16.20 23.33 45.91
N ARG A 14 15.28 22.82 46.74
CA ARG A 14 14.95 21.40 46.75
C ARG A 14 14.40 21.10 45.36
N GLY A 15 15.24 20.50 44.55
CA GLY A 15 14.78 19.95 43.27
C GLY A 15 13.55 19.09 43.54
N SER A 16 12.45 19.40 42.90
CA SER A 16 11.25 18.59 42.92
C SER A 16 11.67 17.14 42.62
N SER A 17 11.63 16.29 43.65
CA SER A 17 12.09 14.91 43.59
C SER A 17 11.04 13.98 42.98
N THR A 18 10.14 14.49 42.17
CA THR A 18 9.43 13.68 41.21
C THR A 18 10.29 13.61 39.95
N PRO A 19 10.95 12.47 39.67
CA PRO A 19 11.54 12.29 38.35
C PRO A 19 10.42 12.56 37.38
N SER A 20 10.55 13.61 36.59
CA SER A 20 9.65 13.82 35.47
C SER A 20 9.81 12.57 34.61
N ASP A 21 8.78 11.70 34.61
CA ASP A 21 8.74 10.48 33.83
C ASP A 21 8.54 10.79 32.33
N ARG A 22 9.16 11.88 31.93
CA ARG A 22 9.14 12.39 30.56
C ARG A 22 9.73 11.37 29.59
N THR A 23 10.73 10.61 30.06
CA THR A 23 11.35 9.56 29.24
C THR A 23 10.40 8.37 29.09
N GLY A 24 9.73 7.95 30.18
CA GLY A 24 8.71 6.90 30.15
C GLY A 24 7.57 7.27 29.22
N MET A 25 7.00 8.47 29.36
CA MET A 25 5.95 8.96 28.45
C MET A 25 6.38 9.02 26.97
N MET A 26 7.65 9.38 26.71
CA MET A 26 8.18 9.38 25.35
C MET A 26 8.31 7.97 24.79
N VAL A 27 8.72 7.00 25.60
CA VAL A 27 8.81 5.59 25.20
C VAL A 27 7.43 5.01 24.93
N GLU A 28 6.46 5.25 25.82
CA GLU A 28 5.06 4.84 25.62
C GLU A 28 4.50 5.43 24.32
N ARG A 29 4.67 6.72 24.10
CA ARG A 29 4.21 7.39 22.89
C ARG A 29 4.85 6.81 21.61
N LYS A 30 6.14 6.49 21.68
CA LYS A 30 6.85 5.85 20.58
C LYS A 30 6.25 4.46 20.29
N MET A 31 6.01 3.64 21.30
CA MET A 31 5.41 2.31 21.15
C MET A 31 4.00 2.40 20.56
N GLU A 32 3.17 3.32 21.05
CA GLU A 32 1.83 3.57 20.48
C GLU A 32 1.88 3.93 18.99
N LEU A 33 2.83 4.79 18.61
CA LEU A 33 3.01 5.18 17.20
C LEU A 33 3.53 4.02 16.34
N GLU A 34 4.43 3.21 16.87
CA GLU A 34 4.93 2.01 16.18
C GLU A 34 3.77 1.01 15.95
N GLU A 35 2.94 0.76 16.96
CA GLU A 35 1.74 -0.09 16.80
C GLU A 35 0.75 0.47 15.77
N GLN A 36 0.53 1.79 15.76
CA GLN A 36 -0.32 2.44 14.77
C GLN A 36 0.24 2.28 13.36
N ILE A 37 1.54 2.46 13.18
CA ILE A 37 2.22 2.29 11.90
C ILE A 37 2.08 0.85 11.41
N ASP A 38 2.28 -0.13 12.27
CA ASP A 38 2.19 -1.55 11.90
C ASP A 38 0.75 -1.94 11.55
N ARG A 39 -0.24 -1.40 12.25
CA ARG A 39 -1.66 -1.58 11.90
C ARG A 39 -1.97 -1.00 10.52
N LEU A 40 -1.56 0.26 10.26
CA LEU A 40 -1.78 0.91 8.97
C LEU A 40 -1.09 0.18 7.82
N LYS A 41 0.12 -0.35 8.04
CA LYS A 41 0.82 -1.18 7.05
C LYS A 41 0.08 -2.48 6.76
N ALA A 42 -0.50 -3.10 7.79
CA ALA A 42 -1.28 -4.32 7.61
C ALA A 42 -2.56 -4.05 6.82
N GLU A 43 -3.26 -2.95 7.12
CA GLU A 43 -4.46 -2.50 6.39
C GLU A 43 -4.12 -2.18 4.93
N GLU A 44 -3.06 -1.40 4.67
CA GLU A 44 -2.57 -1.10 3.33
C GLU A 44 -2.25 -2.37 2.53
N LYS A 45 -1.58 -3.34 3.17
CA LYS A 45 -1.26 -4.62 2.54
C LYS A 45 -2.53 -5.39 2.15
N GLN A 46 -3.54 -5.40 3.01
CA GLN A 46 -4.82 -6.06 2.71
C GLN A 46 -5.56 -5.39 1.54
N GLU A 47 -5.65 -4.05 1.56
CA GLU A 47 -6.26 -3.29 0.47
C GLU A 47 -5.52 -3.51 -0.86
N ARG A 48 -4.19 -3.47 -0.82
CA ARG A 48 -3.35 -3.74 -1.99
C ARG A 48 -3.62 -5.12 -2.57
N ASN A 49 -3.65 -6.16 -1.73
CA ASN A 49 -3.92 -7.52 -2.16
C ASN A 49 -5.32 -7.66 -2.77
N ALA A 50 -6.31 -7.00 -2.19
CA ALA A 50 -7.67 -6.99 -2.75
C ALA A 50 -7.71 -6.36 -4.14
N ILE A 51 -7.05 -5.21 -4.33
CA ILE A 51 -6.97 -4.53 -5.63
C ILE A 51 -6.20 -5.39 -6.65
N GLU A 52 -5.10 -6.02 -6.24
CA GLU A 52 -4.35 -6.93 -7.11
C GLU A 52 -5.20 -8.13 -7.54
N GLY A 53 -6.02 -8.68 -6.62
CA GLY A 53 -7.00 -9.71 -6.93
C GLY A 53 -7.99 -9.30 -8.03
N LEU A 54 -8.47 -8.06 -7.97
CA LEU A 54 -9.34 -7.49 -9.01
C LEU A 54 -8.63 -7.34 -10.37
N ILE A 55 -7.37 -6.86 -10.34
CA ILE A 55 -6.58 -6.69 -11.57
C ILE A 55 -6.36 -8.03 -12.28
N LEU A 56 -6.21 -9.11 -11.54
CA LEU A 56 -6.04 -10.44 -12.11
C LEU A 56 -7.29 -10.97 -12.83
N GLN A 57 -8.47 -10.45 -12.53
CA GLN A 57 -9.69 -10.78 -13.25
C GLN A 57 -9.73 -10.19 -14.67
N LEU A 58 -8.87 -9.20 -14.96
CA LEU A 58 -8.73 -8.68 -16.32
C LEU A 58 -8.11 -9.76 -17.22
N SER A 59 -8.76 -10.06 -18.32
CA SER A 59 -8.29 -11.08 -19.28
C SER A 59 -7.09 -10.62 -20.10
N ASP A 60 -7.04 -9.32 -20.44
CA ASP A 60 -5.99 -8.73 -21.29
C ASP A 60 -4.73 -8.41 -20.45
N PRO A 61 -3.56 -8.98 -20.80
CA PRO A 61 -2.32 -8.72 -20.09
C PRO A 61 -1.86 -7.25 -20.18
N ASP A 62 -2.14 -6.57 -21.30
CA ASP A 62 -1.80 -5.15 -21.48
C ASP A 62 -2.64 -4.28 -20.52
N GLU A 63 -3.91 -4.64 -20.29
CA GLU A 63 -4.79 -3.98 -19.33
C GLU A 63 -4.25 -4.12 -17.89
N ARG A 64 -3.85 -5.35 -17.51
CA ARG A 64 -3.23 -5.58 -16.19
C ARG A 64 -1.95 -4.78 -16.03
N ALA A 65 -1.09 -4.77 -17.04
CA ALA A 65 0.18 -4.06 -17.01
C ALA A 65 -0.03 -2.55 -16.88
N VAL A 66 -0.92 -1.95 -17.66
CA VAL A 66 -1.22 -0.51 -17.58
C VAL A 66 -1.71 -0.12 -16.19
N ILE A 67 -2.63 -0.87 -15.59
CA ILE A 67 -3.15 -0.55 -14.26
C ILE A 67 -2.04 -0.66 -13.21
N ARG A 68 -1.23 -1.71 -13.24
CA ARG A 68 -0.09 -1.87 -12.31
C ARG A 68 0.90 -0.72 -12.42
N LEU A 69 1.38 -0.44 -13.63
CA LEU A 69 2.36 0.62 -13.87
C LEU A 69 1.85 1.98 -13.38
N ARG A 70 0.57 2.32 -13.66
CA ARG A 70 0.01 3.62 -13.29
C ARG A 70 -0.27 3.79 -11.80
N TYR A 71 -0.84 2.76 -11.15
CA TYR A 71 -1.38 2.89 -9.79
C TYR A 71 -0.49 2.30 -8.71
N PHE A 72 0.30 1.28 -9.01
CA PHE A 72 1.22 0.67 -8.05
C PHE A 72 2.64 1.23 -8.19
N ASP A 73 3.15 1.28 -9.42
CA ASP A 73 4.52 1.74 -9.68
C ASP A 73 4.60 3.25 -9.87
N ARG A 74 3.44 3.93 -9.95
CA ARG A 74 3.32 5.38 -10.17
C ARG A 74 4.08 5.88 -11.39
N ALA A 75 4.23 5.01 -12.39
CA ALA A 75 4.89 5.35 -13.64
C ALA A 75 4.11 6.45 -14.37
N ASP A 76 4.81 7.37 -15.02
CA ASP A 76 4.18 8.34 -15.91
C ASP A 76 3.69 7.67 -17.22
N TRP A 77 3.03 8.44 -18.07
CA TRP A 77 2.46 7.89 -19.30
C TRP A 77 3.51 7.52 -20.34
N GLU A 78 4.61 8.25 -20.39
CA GLU A 78 5.71 7.96 -21.28
C GLU A 78 6.40 6.64 -20.91
N SER A 79 6.74 6.49 -19.64
CA SER A 79 7.31 5.23 -19.09
C SER A 79 6.36 4.06 -19.27
N THR A 80 5.06 4.25 -19.00
CA THR A 80 4.04 3.20 -19.19
C THR A 80 3.97 2.77 -20.67
N CYS A 81 3.96 3.72 -21.59
CA CYS A 81 3.97 3.46 -23.02
C CYS A 81 5.26 2.74 -23.45
N GLY A 82 6.41 3.17 -22.92
CA GLY A 82 7.71 2.56 -23.19
C GLY A 82 7.79 1.11 -22.74
N VAL A 83 7.25 0.78 -21.56
CA VAL A 83 7.20 -0.61 -21.06
C VAL A 83 6.31 -1.49 -21.93
N LEU A 84 5.17 -0.98 -22.39
CA LEU A 84 4.21 -1.76 -23.20
C LEU A 84 4.67 -1.95 -24.66
N PHE A 85 5.30 -0.95 -25.23
CA PHE A 85 5.55 -0.91 -26.68
C PHE A 85 6.97 -0.58 -27.09
N GLY A 86 7.89 -0.33 -26.13
CA GLY A 86 9.28 0.07 -26.43
C GLY A 86 10.06 -0.92 -27.28
N ASP A 87 9.72 -2.20 -27.22
CA ASP A 87 10.36 -3.26 -28.03
C ASP A 87 9.87 -3.30 -29.49
N ARG A 88 8.87 -2.48 -29.86
CA ARG A 88 8.38 -2.40 -31.23
C ARG A 88 9.37 -1.64 -32.11
N ARG A 89 9.66 -2.19 -33.28
CA ARG A 89 10.65 -1.59 -34.22
C ARG A 89 10.30 -0.19 -34.68
N ASP A 90 9.01 0.12 -34.76
CA ASP A 90 8.46 1.40 -35.18
C ASP A 90 8.07 2.32 -34.00
N TYR A 91 8.46 1.97 -32.76
CA TYR A 91 8.08 2.71 -31.58
C TYR A 91 8.53 4.17 -31.64
N VAL A 92 9.81 4.41 -31.98
CA VAL A 92 10.40 5.76 -32.04
C VAL A 92 9.70 6.64 -33.08
N ASP A 93 9.32 6.06 -34.21
CA ASP A 93 8.66 6.79 -35.31
C ASP A 93 7.17 7.06 -35.04
N ARG A 94 6.56 6.33 -34.08
CA ARG A 94 5.11 6.35 -33.84
C ARG A 94 4.73 6.51 -32.38
N VAL A 95 5.55 7.21 -31.60
CA VAL A 95 5.35 7.39 -30.14
C VAL A 95 3.94 7.89 -29.82
N ASP A 96 3.47 8.92 -30.51
CA ASP A 96 2.12 9.49 -30.28
C ASP A 96 1.00 8.48 -30.51
N ALA A 97 1.14 7.62 -31.53
CA ALA A 97 0.16 6.56 -31.80
C ALA A 97 0.14 5.52 -30.69
N TYR A 98 1.32 5.15 -30.16
CA TYR A 98 1.42 4.21 -29.04
C TYR A 98 0.95 4.83 -27.73
N GLN A 99 1.21 6.10 -27.47
CA GLN A 99 0.63 6.81 -26.31
C GLN A 99 -0.90 6.81 -26.38
N ASN A 100 -1.48 7.15 -27.50
CA ASN A 100 -2.94 7.09 -27.70
C ASN A 100 -3.50 5.68 -27.50
N ARG A 101 -2.76 4.65 -27.92
CA ARG A 101 -3.11 3.24 -27.68
C ARG A 101 -3.06 2.92 -26.19
N THR A 102 -2.05 3.36 -25.47
CA THR A 102 -1.90 3.19 -24.02
C THR A 102 -3.10 3.80 -23.29
N TYR A 103 -3.52 5.02 -23.62
CA TYR A 103 -4.71 5.64 -23.05
C TYR A 103 -5.98 4.83 -23.31
N LYS A 104 -6.15 4.28 -24.50
CA LYS A 104 -7.31 3.45 -24.84
C LYS A 104 -7.31 2.14 -24.03
N ILE A 105 -6.16 1.50 -23.88
CA ILE A 105 -6.02 0.28 -23.05
C ILE A 105 -6.37 0.61 -21.61
N HIS A 106 -5.85 1.69 -21.05
CA HIS A 106 -6.18 2.12 -19.71
C HIS A 106 -7.67 2.39 -19.50
N GLY A 107 -8.31 3.13 -20.41
CA GLY A 107 -9.75 3.39 -20.35
C GLY A 107 -10.58 2.11 -20.39
N ARG A 108 -10.21 1.15 -21.25
CA ARG A 108 -10.86 -0.17 -21.33
C ARG A 108 -10.64 -0.97 -20.05
N ALA A 109 -9.42 -0.97 -19.51
CA ALA A 109 -9.10 -1.64 -18.27
C ALA A 109 -9.96 -1.13 -17.10
N LEU A 110 -10.15 0.18 -16.97
CA LEU A 110 -11.02 0.77 -15.94
C LEU A 110 -12.48 0.36 -16.10
N LEU A 111 -13.00 0.31 -17.34
CA LEU A 111 -14.36 -0.15 -17.60
C LEU A 111 -14.53 -1.63 -17.23
N ASN A 112 -13.56 -2.47 -17.59
CA ASN A 112 -13.57 -3.88 -17.26
C ASN A 112 -13.47 -4.11 -15.75
N LEU A 113 -12.63 -3.36 -15.03
CA LEU A 113 -12.58 -3.41 -13.55
C LEU A 113 -13.90 -2.97 -12.92
N ALA A 114 -14.54 -1.95 -13.45
CA ALA A 114 -15.86 -1.53 -12.96
C ALA A 114 -16.90 -2.65 -13.11
N ALA A 115 -16.89 -3.34 -14.25
CA ALA A 115 -17.79 -4.48 -14.48
C ALA A 115 -17.52 -5.64 -13.51
N VAL A 116 -16.24 -5.95 -13.22
CA VAL A 116 -15.88 -6.95 -12.22
C VAL A 116 -16.37 -6.56 -10.83
N LEU A 117 -16.19 -5.30 -10.44
CA LEU A 117 -16.66 -4.79 -9.14
C LEU A 117 -18.18 -4.84 -9.00
N ASP A 118 -18.91 -4.52 -10.06
CA ASP A 118 -20.37 -4.58 -10.06
C ASP A 118 -20.86 -6.03 -9.93
N GLU A 119 -20.16 -6.97 -10.56
CA GLU A 119 -20.49 -8.40 -10.43
C GLU A 119 -20.21 -8.90 -9.01
N LEU A 120 -19.07 -8.54 -8.40
CA LEU A 120 -18.75 -8.90 -7.01
C LEU A 120 -19.78 -8.33 -6.03
N ARG A 121 -20.24 -7.09 -6.22
CA ARG A 121 -21.29 -6.50 -5.40
C ARG A 121 -22.62 -7.23 -5.52
N ARG A 122 -22.97 -7.72 -6.70
CA ARG A 122 -24.19 -8.55 -6.89
C ARG A 122 -24.07 -9.86 -6.13
N ILE A 123 -22.91 -10.49 -6.18
CA ILE A 123 -22.61 -11.73 -5.45
C ILE A 123 -22.75 -11.49 -3.94
N GLU A 124 -22.11 -10.45 -3.42
CA GLU A 124 -22.17 -10.09 -2.00
C GLU A 124 -23.60 -9.74 -1.54
N ALA A 125 -24.40 -9.12 -2.41
CA ALA A 125 -25.80 -8.79 -2.12
C ALA A 125 -26.75 -10.01 -2.13
N GLY A 126 -26.24 -11.24 -2.40
CA GLY A 126 -27.01 -12.48 -2.40
C GLY A 126 -27.91 -12.67 -3.62
N GLN A 127 -27.65 -11.94 -4.69
CA GLN A 127 -28.32 -12.12 -5.98
C GLN A 127 -27.52 -13.12 -6.82
N ASP A 128 -27.98 -14.38 -6.83
CA ASP A 128 -27.40 -15.52 -7.59
C ASP A 128 -25.89 -15.74 -7.34
N VAL A 129 -25.58 -16.18 -6.16
CA VAL A 129 -24.22 -16.61 -5.83
C VAL A 129 -23.95 -17.94 -6.53
N ASN A 130 -23.13 -17.88 -7.57
CA ASN A 130 -22.47 -19.08 -8.03
C ASN A 130 -21.33 -19.38 -7.03
N ASP A 131 -21.55 -20.37 -6.13
CA ASP A 131 -20.58 -20.77 -5.10
C ASP A 131 -19.20 -21.08 -5.70
N GLU A 132 -19.16 -21.57 -6.94
CA GLU A 132 -17.95 -21.84 -7.71
C GLU A 132 -17.13 -20.57 -7.97
N LEU A 133 -17.77 -19.41 -8.18
CA LEU A 133 -17.08 -18.13 -8.37
C LEU A 133 -16.49 -17.61 -7.06
N LEU A 134 -17.22 -17.73 -5.95
CA LEU A 134 -16.70 -17.36 -4.63
C LEU A 134 -15.50 -18.22 -4.22
N ASP A 135 -15.56 -19.52 -4.48
CA ASP A 135 -14.44 -20.43 -4.20
C ASP A 135 -13.24 -20.13 -5.11
N THR A 136 -13.49 -19.76 -6.36
CA THR A 136 -12.43 -19.30 -7.28
C THR A 136 -11.77 -18.01 -6.79
N ILE A 137 -12.54 -17.02 -6.34
CA ILE A 137 -12.02 -15.77 -5.78
C ILE A 137 -11.20 -16.03 -4.51
N ARG A 138 -11.70 -16.90 -3.62
CA ARG A 138 -10.96 -17.31 -2.39
C ARG A 138 -9.67 -18.03 -2.73
N MET A 139 -9.70 -18.93 -3.70
CA MET A 139 -8.53 -19.68 -4.14
C MET A 139 -7.47 -18.74 -4.74
N ILE A 140 -7.87 -17.79 -5.58
CA ILE A 140 -6.96 -16.78 -6.17
C ILE A 140 -6.34 -15.92 -5.06
N ALA A 141 -7.13 -15.43 -4.10
CA ALA A 141 -6.64 -14.67 -2.97
C ALA A 141 -5.62 -15.46 -2.12
N THR A 142 -5.85 -16.75 -1.93
CA THR A 142 -4.95 -17.65 -1.18
C THR A 142 -3.64 -17.90 -1.93
N ILE A 143 -3.71 -18.13 -3.23
CA ILE A 143 -2.52 -18.32 -4.09
C ILE A 143 -1.66 -17.05 -4.10
N MET A 144 -2.27 -15.88 -4.20
CA MET A 144 -1.53 -14.61 -4.20
C MET A 144 -0.87 -14.31 -2.86
N ASN A 145 -1.51 -14.63 -1.75
CA ASN A 145 -0.89 -14.51 -0.43
C ASN A 145 0.31 -15.48 -0.28
N GLY A 146 0.22 -16.69 -0.82
CA GLY A 146 1.33 -17.65 -0.82
C GLY A 146 2.51 -17.23 -1.71
N MET A 147 2.24 -16.67 -2.88
CA MET A 147 3.31 -16.20 -3.79
C MET A 147 4.09 -14.99 -3.27
N GLN A 148 3.50 -14.18 -2.38
CA GLN A 148 4.20 -13.04 -1.76
C GLN A 148 5.20 -13.47 -0.66
N GLU A 149 4.98 -14.59 -0.01
CA GLU A 149 5.89 -15.13 1.00
C GLU A 149 7.17 -15.68 0.37
N ASP A 150 7.09 -16.27 -0.83
CA ASP A 150 8.25 -16.83 -1.54
C ASP A 150 9.19 -15.74 -2.10
N PHE A 151 8.69 -14.55 -2.43
CA PHE A 151 9.52 -13.43 -2.89
C PHE A 151 10.21 -12.63 -1.77
N ALA A 152 9.82 -12.81 -0.52
CA ALA A 152 10.43 -12.13 0.63
C ALA A 152 11.72 -12.81 1.12
N TYR A 153 12.03 -14.03 0.66
CA TYR A 153 13.15 -14.83 1.14
C TYR A 153 14.41 -14.74 0.27
N ASP A 154 14.37 -14.04 -0.87
CA ASP A 154 15.47 -14.00 -1.85
C ASP A 154 16.11 -12.60 -1.96
N ARG A 155 16.36 -11.96 -0.77
CA ARG A 155 17.18 -10.75 -0.66
C ARG A 155 18.16 -10.83 0.49
#